data_e41c7e7ea04286677d525b9fcb3cb91b
#
_entry.id   e41c7e7ea04286677d525b9fcb3cb91b
#
_cell.length_a   1.000
_cell.length_b   1.000
_cell.length_c   1.000
_cell.angle_alpha   90.00
_cell.angle_beta   90.00
_cell.angle_gamma   90.00
#
_symmetry.space_group_name_H-M   'P 1'
#
loop_
_entity.id
_entity.type
_entity.pdbx_description
1 polymer ?
#
loop_
_entity_poly.entity_id
_entity_poly.type
_entity_poly.pdbx_seq_one_letter_code
_entity_poly.pdbx_strand_id
1 'polypeptide(L)'
;MAKIIVATDKPFAAIAVKGIREVVEGAGSELVLLEKYGEKSKLLEAVKDVDAIIIRSDIIDAEVFDAAKNLKIVVRAGAGYDNVDLAAATAYNVCVMNTPGQNSNAVAELVFGMLVYGVRNFYNGTSGTELKGKKLGILAYGNVGRNVARIAKGFGMDVYAYDAFCPASAIEADGVKAVASTADLFQTCGIVSLHIPATAETKGSINFDLMHTMPKGAIVVNTARKEVIDEAGLVRMMEERPDFKYLTDIMPAAHAQLAEKYAGRYFSTPKKMGAQTSEANINAGIAAARQIVDFLENGNEKFRVNK
;
A
#
# COMPACT_ATOMS: atom_id res chain seq x y z
N MET A 1 -13.64 -29.29 -13.28
CA MET A 1 -12.38 -28.92 -12.62
C MET A 1 -12.04 -27.52 -13.14
N ALA A 2 -11.94 -26.54 -12.27
CA ALA A 2 -11.62 -25.18 -12.69
C ALA A 2 -10.13 -25.06 -13.03
N LYS A 3 -9.81 -24.23 -14.03
CA LYS A 3 -8.43 -23.95 -14.46
C LYS A 3 -8.03 -22.55 -14.00
N ILE A 4 -7.03 -22.47 -13.14
CA ILE A 4 -6.56 -21.22 -12.51
C ILE A 4 -5.14 -20.95 -13.01
N ILE A 5 -4.91 -19.77 -13.57
CA ILE A 5 -3.58 -19.38 -14.03
C ILE A 5 -2.97 -18.32 -13.08
N VAL A 6 -1.72 -18.50 -12.72
CA VAL A 6 -0.86 -17.43 -12.19
C VAL A 6 -0.13 -16.81 -13.38
N ALA A 7 -0.52 -15.60 -13.77
CA ALA A 7 0.08 -14.88 -14.88
C ALA A 7 0.90 -13.70 -14.33
N THR A 8 2.23 -13.84 -14.30
CA THR A 8 3.12 -12.82 -13.72
C THR A 8 4.42 -12.69 -14.50
N ASP A 9 4.66 -11.52 -15.08
CA ASP A 9 5.95 -11.21 -15.70
C ASP A 9 7.08 -11.14 -14.66
N LYS A 10 6.75 -10.69 -13.44
CA LYS A 10 7.62 -10.77 -12.25
C LYS A 10 7.19 -11.92 -11.34
N PRO A 11 7.83 -13.11 -11.41
CA PRO A 11 7.39 -14.31 -10.73
C PRO A 11 7.22 -14.15 -9.22
N PHE A 12 6.35 -14.96 -8.65
CA PHE A 12 6.35 -15.21 -7.21
C PHE A 12 7.59 -16.01 -6.80
N ALA A 13 8.00 -15.89 -5.54
CA ALA A 13 8.99 -16.79 -4.97
C ALA A 13 8.46 -18.24 -4.97
N ALA A 14 9.35 -19.22 -5.13
CA ALA A 14 8.96 -20.64 -5.21
C ALA A 14 8.08 -21.12 -4.02
N ILE A 15 8.35 -20.60 -2.82
CA ILE A 15 7.55 -20.89 -1.62
C ILE A 15 6.11 -20.34 -1.73
N ALA A 16 5.93 -19.19 -2.38
CA ALA A 16 4.58 -18.64 -2.63
C ALA A 16 3.84 -19.49 -3.66
N VAL A 17 4.52 -19.88 -4.74
CA VAL A 17 3.95 -20.79 -5.77
C VAL A 17 3.55 -22.11 -5.15
N LYS A 18 4.37 -22.66 -4.26
CA LYS A 18 4.03 -23.89 -3.51
C LYS A 18 2.74 -23.70 -2.70
N GLY A 19 2.63 -22.62 -1.92
CA GLY A 19 1.41 -22.35 -1.12
C GLY A 19 0.18 -22.08 -1.98
N ILE A 20 0.32 -21.39 -3.12
CA ILE A 20 -0.75 -21.20 -4.11
C ILE A 20 -1.21 -22.56 -4.64
N ARG A 21 -0.27 -23.42 -5.03
CA ARG A 21 -0.53 -24.78 -5.56
C ARG A 21 -1.28 -25.64 -4.55
N GLU A 22 -0.82 -25.65 -3.30
CA GLU A 22 -1.48 -26.41 -2.22
C GLU A 22 -2.95 -25.99 -2.04
N VAL A 23 -3.25 -24.70 -2.14
CA VAL A 23 -4.62 -24.17 -2.04
C VAL A 23 -5.46 -24.58 -3.26
N VAL A 24 -4.94 -24.36 -4.48
CA VAL A 24 -5.68 -24.58 -5.74
C VAL A 24 -5.92 -26.08 -5.98
N GLU A 25 -4.88 -26.88 -5.90
CA GLU A 25 -4.96 -28.33 -6.15
C GLU A 25 -5.69 -29.05 -5.00
N GLY A 26 -5.55 -28.57 -3.74
CA GLY A 26 -6.31 -29.06 -2.61
C GLY A 26 -7.82 -28.87 -2.74
N ALA A 27 -8.27 -27.89 -3.53
CA ALA A 27 -9.66 -27.64 -3.90
C ALA A 27 -10.08 -28.38 -5.19
N GLY A 28 -9.27 -29.29 -5.71
CA GLY A 28 -9.58 -30.06 -6.94
C GLY A 28 -9.52 -29.26 -8.21
N SER A 29 -8.82 -28.11 -8.23
CA SER A 29 -8.63 -27.26 -9.42
C SER A 29 -7.23 -27.44 -10.01
N GLU A 30 -7.06 -27.11 -11.30
CA GLU A 30 -5.77 -27.13 -12.00
C GLU A 30 -5.04 -25.80 -11.82
N LEU A 31 -3.74 -25.82 -11.47
CA LEU A 31 -2.90 -24.65 -11.46
C LEU A 31 -1.95 -24.59 -12.65
N VAL A 32 -2.04 -23.54 -13.44
CA VAL A 32 -1.13 -23.24 -14.55
C VAL A 32 -0.25 -22.04 -14.17
N LEU A 33 1.02 -22.07 -14.55
CA LEU A 33 1.96 -20.97 -14.33
C LEU A 33 2.37 -20.36 -15.68
N LEU A 34 2.21 -19.05 -15.81
CA LEU A 34 2.75 -18.24 -16.90
C LEU A 34 3.66 -17.18 -16.31
N GLU A 35 4.96 -17.46 -16.29
CA GLU A 35 5.95 -16.59 -15.68
C GLU A 35 6.91 -16.03 -16.71
N LYS A 36 7.39 -14.78 -16.49
CA LYS A 36 8.40 -14.12 -17.35
C LYS A 36 8.01 -14.15 -18.83
N TYR A 37 6.75 -13.97 -19.12
CA TYR A 37 6.23 -14.13 -20.47
C TYR A 37 6.66 -12.99 -21.42
N GLY A 38 6.99 -11.79 -20.91
CA GLY A 38 7.60 -10.66 -21.64
C GLY A 38 6.68 -10.01 -22.68
N GLU A 39 5.89 -10.79 -23.40
CA GLU A 39 5.00 -10.31 -24.46
C GLU A 39 3.54 -10.56 -24.13
N LYS A 40 2.70 -9.54 -24.32
CA LYS A 40 1.25 -9.63 -24.08
C LYS A 40 0.57 -10.74 -24.88
N SER A 41 1.05 -11.03 -26.10
CA SER A 41 0.53 -12.10 -26.95
C SER A 41 0.52 -13.47 -26.26
N LYS A 42 1.53 -13.76 -25.44
CA LYS A 42 1.60 -15.01 -24.67
C LYS A 42 0.56 -15.05 -23.56
N LEU A 43 0.26 -13.91 -22.93
CA LEU A 43 -0.81 -13.80 -21.96
C LEU A 43 -2.16 -14.06 -22.63
N LEU A 44 -2.43 -13.40 -23.76
CA LEU A 44 -3.68 -13.58 -24.53
C LEU A 44 -3.92 -15.02 -24.94
N GLU A 45 -2.86 -15.73 -25.33
CA GLU A 45 -2.97 -17.15 -25.67
C GLU A 45 -3.26 -18.02 -24.43
N ALA A 46 -2.57 -17.77 -23.33
CA ALA A 46 -2.67 -18.58 -22.13
C ALA A 46 -3.99 -18.41 -21.36
N VAL A 47 -4.72 -17.30 -21.57
CA VAL A 47 -5.98 -17.05 -20.84
C VAL A 47 -7.23 -17.56 -21.54
N LYS A 48 -7.13 -18.12 -22.74
CA LYS A 48 -8.28 -18.50 -23.57
C LYS A 48 -9.24 -19.50 -22.92
N ASP A 49 -8.74 -20.38 -22.09
CA ASP A 49 -9.49 -21.50 -21.51
C ASP A 49 -9.46 -21.55 -19.98
N VAL A 50 -9.13 -20.43 -19.30
CA VAL A 50 -9.03 -20.37 -17.85
C VAL A 50 -10.30 -19.81 -17.19
N ASP A 51 -10.60 -20.30 -16.00
CA ASP A 51 -11.72 -19.82 -15.17
C ASP A 51 -11.30 -18.64 -14.26
N ALA A 52 -10.02 -18.58 -13.86
CA ALA A 52 -9.52 -17.57 -12.93
C ALA A 52 -8.07 -17.18 -13.20
N ILE A 53 -7.72 -15.92 -12.89
CA ILE A 53 -6.37 -15.39 -13.06
C ILE A 53 -5.89 -14.77 -11.75
N ILE A 54 -4.67 -15.14 -11.31
CA ILE A 54 -3.90 -14.44 -10.28
C ILE A 54 -2.83 -13.59 -10.97
N ILE A 55 -2.81 -12.29 -10.68
CA ILE A 55 -1.79 -11.36 -11.18
C ILE A 55 -1.09 -10.60 -10.06
N ARG A 56 0.03 -9.96 -10.39
CA ARG A 56 0.72 -9.00 -9.52
C ARG A 56 0.66 -7.58 -10.09
N SER A 57 1.58 -7.23 -10.97
CA SER A 57 1.68 -5.91 -11.63
C SER A 57 1.33 -5.97 -13.12
N ASP A 58 0.88 -7.09 -13.58
CA ASP A 58 0.50 -7.36 -14.96
C ASP A 58 -0.78 -6.61 -15.31
N ILE A 59 -0.86 -6.08 -16.52
CA ILE A 59 -2.00 -5.29 -16.97
C ILE A 59 -3.09 -6.22 -17.49
N ILE A 60 -4.29 -6.07 -16.95
CA ILE A 60 -5.51 -6.76 -17.42
C ILE A 60 -6.47 -5.70 -17.96
N ASP A 61 -6.51 -5.58 -19.25
CA ASP A 61 -7.36 -4.66 -19.99
C ASP A 61 -8.44 -5.38 -20.81
N ALA A 62 -9.22 -4.63 -21.59
CA ALA A 62 -10.32 -5.15 -22.37
C ALA A 62 -9.89 -6.27 -23.36
N GLU A 63 -8.67 -6.21 -23.91
CA GLU A 63 -8.15 -7.22 -24.84
C GLU A 63 -7.94 -8.57 -24.14
N VAL A 64 -7.49 -8.55 -22.88
CA VAL A 64 -7.35 -9.77 -22.06
C VAL A 64 -8.72 -10.37 -21.76
N PHE A 65 -9.70 -9.54 -21.37
CA PHE A 65 -11.08 -10.02 -21.15
C PHE A 65 -11.73 -10.56 -22.41
N ASP A 66 -11.45 -9.95 -23.58
CA ASP A 66 -11.94 -10.47 -24.85
C ASP A 66 -11.34 -11.84 -25.20
N ALA A 67 -10.07 -12.07 -24.90
CA ALA A 67 -9.41 -13.35 -25.14
C ALA A 67 -9.88 -14.46 -24.19
N ALA A 68 -10.22 -14.12 -22.93
CA ALA A 68 -10.51 -15.06 -21.84
C ALA A 68 -12.01 -15.38 -21.72
N LYS A 69 -12.57 -16.12 -22.65
CA LYS A 69 -14.04 -16.34 -22.78
C LYS A 69 -14.68 -17.09 -21.59
N ASN A 70 -13.91 -17.87 -20.84
CA ASN A 70 -14.39 -18.64 -19.69
C ASN A 70 -14.11 -17.96 -18.34
N LEU A 71 -13.44 -16.79 -18.37
CA LEU A 71 -12.95 -16.13 -17.17
C LEU A 71 -14.10 -15.63 -16.27
N LYS A 72 -14.05 -16.00 -15.01
CA LYS A 72 -15.03 -15.63 -13.96
C LYS A 72 -14.48 -14.62 -12.97
N ILE A 73 -13.16 -14.72 -12.68
CA ILE A 73 -12.55 -13.91 -11.65
C ILE A 73 -11.07 -13.59 -11.96
N VAL A 74 -10.68 -12.35 -11.69
CA VAL A 74 -9.28 -11.91 -11.60
C VAL A 74 -8.98 -11.49 -10.18
N VAL A 75 -7.91 -12.01 -9.58
CA VAL A 75 -7.45 -11.55 -8.26
C VAL A 75 -6.06 -10.93 -8.38
N ARG A 76 -5.97 -9.66 -8.04
CA ARG A 76 -4.70 -8.98 -7.92
C ARG A 76 -4.07 -9.28 -6.55
N ALA A 77 -2.96 -9.99 -6.52
CA ALA A 77 -2.20 -10.29 -5.31
C ALA A 77 -1.50 -9.02 -4.77
N GLY A 78 -2.25 -8.25 -3.98
CA GLY A 78 -1.84 -6.99 -3.35
C GLY A 78 -3.01 -6.02 -3.16
N ALA A 79 -2.77 -4.85 -2.57
CA ALA A 79 -3.82 -3.91 -2.19
C ALA A 79 -4.30 -2.99 -3.33
N GLY A 80 -3.38 -2.40 -4.13
CA GLY A 80 -3.74 -1.57 -5.28
C GLY A 80 -4.20 -2.44 -6.46
N TYR A 81 -5.03 -1.90 -7.33
CA TYR A 81 -5.57 -2.61 -8.50
C TYR A 81 -5.64 -1.70 -9.74
N ASP A 82 -4.81 -0.67 -9.78
CA ASP A 82 -4.76 0.33 -10.87
C ASP A 82 -4.33 -0.30 -12.23
N ASN A 83 -3.84 -1.53 -12.21
CA ASN A 83 -3.44 -2.31 -13.37
C ASN A 83 -4.54 -3.22 -13.95
N VAL A 84 -5.78 -3.11 -13.45
CA VAL A 84 -6.95 -3.84 -13.97
C VAL A 84 -8.00 -2.84 -14.44
N ASP A 85 -8.47 -2.99 -15.67
CA ASP A 85 -9.59 -2.22 -16.21
C ASP A 85 -10.91 -2.74 -15.61
N LEU A 86 -11.37 -2.06 -14.56
CA LEU A 86 -12.60 -2.44 -13.84
C LEU A 86 -13.85 -2.28 -14.68
N ALA A 87 -13.89 -1.28 -15.57
CA ALA A 87 -15.04 -1.04 -16.44
C ALA A 87 -15.18 -2.17 -17.47
N ALA A 88 -14.06 -2.55 -18.10
CA ALA A 88 -14.02 -3.70 -18.99
C ALA A 88 -14.39 -4.99 -18.25
N ALA A 89 -13.81 -5.25 -17.07
CA ALA A 89 -14.15 -6.44 -16.27
C ALA A 89 -15.64 -6.54 -15.99
N THR A 90 -16.28 -5.42 -15.62
CA THR A 90 -17.75 -5.38 -15.39
C THR A 90 -18.53 -5.64 -16.67
N ALA A 91 -18.12 -5.09 -17.81
CA ALA A 91 -18.76 -5.32 -19.11
C ALA A 91 -18.69 -6.79 -19.55
N TYR A 92 -17.61 -7.49 -19.21
CA TYR A 92 -17.43 -8.93 -19.46
C TYR A 92 -17.99 -9.82 -18.33
N ASN A 93 -18.63 -9.24 -17.32
CA ASN A 93 -19.16 -9.94 -16.15
C ASN A 93 -18.11 -10.75 -15.38
N VAL A 94 -16.89 -10.22 -15.31
CA VAL A 94 -15.77 -10.82 -14.56
C VAL A 94 -15.64 -10.13 -13.20
N CYS A 95 -15.59 -10.92 -12.12
CA CYS A 95 -15.31 -10.43 -10.78
C CYS A 95 -13.83 -10.02 -10.66
N VAL A 96 -13.55 -8.84 -10.13
CA VAL A 96 -12.18 -8.42 -9.81
C VAL A 96 -12.05 -8.26 -8.30
N MET A 97 -11.05 -8.94 -7.73
CA MET A 97 -10.70 -8.80 -6.31
C MET A 97 -9.25 -8.40 -6.11
N ASN A 98 -8.96 -7.86 -4.94
CA ASN A 98 -7.60 -7.62 -4.46
C ASN A 98 -7.35 -8.35 -3.13
N THR A 99 -6.12 -8.32 -2.61
CA THR A 99 -5.78 -8.93 -1.33
C THR A 99 -5.38 -7.85 -0.30
N PRO A 100 -6.35 -7.12 0.27
CA PRO A 100 -6.07 -6.06 1.21
C PRO A 100 -5.46 -6.61 2.50
N GLY A 101 -4.57 -5.84 3.11
CA GLY A 101 -3.98 -6.17 4.41
C GLY A 101 -2.75 -7.09 4.37
N GLN A 102 -2.52 -7.85 3.30
CA GLN A 102 -1.44 -8.85 3.23
C GLN A 102 -0.03 -8.24 3.28
N ASN A 103 0.12 -7.00 2.88
CA ASN A 103 1.38 -6.25 2.90
C ASN A 103 1.43 -5.18 3.99
N SER A 104 0.41 -5.07 4.82
CA SER A 104 0.25 -3.91 5.73
C SER A 104 1.32 -3.85 6.81
N ASN A 105 1.75 -5.01 7.31
CA ASN A 105 2.83 -5.08 8.30
C ASN A 105 4.16 -4.63 7.68
N ALA A 106 4.48 -5.07 6.47
CA ALA A 106 5.72 -4.68 5.78
C ALA A 106 5.79 -3.16 5.56
N VAL A 107 4.68 -2.53 5.15
CA VAL A 107 4.60 -1.06 5.02
C VAL A 107 4.82 -0.38 6.37
N ALA A 108 4.19 -0.88 7.43
CA ALA A 108 4.35 -0.32 8.77
C ALA A 108 5.79 -0.43 9.29
N GLU A 109 6.45 -1.55 9.05
CA GLU A 109 7.87 -1.72 9.42
C GLU A 109 8.77 -0.74 8.65
N LEU A 110 8.52 -0.53 7.35
CA LEU A 110 9.26 0.46 6.56
C LEU A 110 9.06 1.89 7.12
N VAL A 111 7.86 2.26 7.57
CA VAL A 111 7.60 3.54 8.24
C VAL A 111 8.57 3.72 9.42
N PHE A 112 8.69 2.69 10.28
CA PHE A 112 9.60 2.77 11.44
C PHE A 112 11.07 2.73 11.05
N GLY A 113 11.45 1.96 10.01
CA GLY A 113 12.80 2.02 9.45
C GLY A 113 13.19 3.43 9.01
N MET A 114 12.31 4.11 8.28
CA MET A 114 12.51 5.50 7.86
C MET A 114 12.48 6.47 9.05
N LEU A 115 11.58 6.30 10.02
CA LEU A 115 11.51 7.15 11.21
C LEU A 115 12.79 7.04 12.04
N VAL A 116 13.28 5.83 12.33
CA VAL A 116 14.54 5.63 13.08
C VAL A 116 15.70 6.27 12.32
N TYR A 117 15.79 6.07 11.02
CA TYR A 117 16.78 6.70 10.16
C TYR A 117 16.72 8.23 10.22
N GLY A 118 15.51 8.79 10.06
CA GLY A 118 15.28 10.23 10.05
C GLY A 118 15.55 10.93 11.40
N VAL A 119 15.11 10.35 12.53
CA VAL A 119 15.36 10.94 13.86
C VAL A 119 16.82 10.80 14.29
N ARG A 120 17.58 9.86 13.72
CA ARG A 120 19.02 9.67 13.93
C ARG A 120 19.87 10.41 12.88
N ASN A 121 19.33 11.48 12.27
CA ASN A 121 19.99 12.34 11.29
C ASN A 121 20.62 11.55 10.13
N PHE A 122 19.90 10.54 9.62
CA PHE A 122 20.35 9.69 8.51
C PHE A 122 21.69 9.01 8.78
N TYR A 123 22.02 8.75 10.06
CA TYR A 123 23.26 8.14 10.53
C TYR A 123 24.52 8.88 10.09
N ASN A 124 24.46 10.21 10.02
CA ASN A 124 25.57 11.07 9.60
C ASN A 124 26.65 11.31 10.68
N GLY A 125 26.58 10.61 11.82
CA GLY A 125 27.53 10.72 12.93
C GLY A 125 27.17 11.79 13.97
N THR A 126 26.13 12.62 13.73
CA THR A 126 25.66 13.59 14.73
C THR A 126 24.61 13.01 15.66
N SER A 127 24.46 13.61 16.84
CA SER A 127 23.44 13.19 17.80
C SER A 127 22.03 13.45 17.27
N GLY A 128 21.21 12.39 17.18
CA GLY A 128 19.80 12.45 16.86
C GLY A 128 18.91 12.46 18.10
N THR A 129 17.65 12.06 17.90
CA THR A 129 16.65 11.93 18.96
C THR A 129 16.03 10.54 18.99
N GLU A 130 15.26 10.23 20.04
CA GLU A 130 14.52 8.97 20.18
C GLU A 130 13.07 9.14 19.72
N LEU A 131 12.38 8.02 19.43
CA LEU A 131 10.94 7.99 19.16
C LEU A 131 10.10 7.92 20.44
N LYS A 132 10.64 7.32 21.52
CA LYS A 132 9.97 7.15 22.80
C LYS A 132 9.41 8.47 23.33
N GLY A 133 8.14 8.44 23.75
CA GLY A 133 7.44 9.60 24.29
C GLY A 133 7.02 10.67 23.25
N LYS A 134 7.35 10.48 21.96
CA LYS A 134 6.89 11.39 20.89
C LYS A 134 5.46 11.07 20.48
N LYS A 135 4.73 12.11 20.07
CA LYS A 135 3.38 11.99 19.52
C LYS A 135 3.43 11.62 18.06
N LEU A 136 2.88 10.44 17.70
CA LEU A 136 2.69 9.98 16.34
C LEU A 136 1.24 10.11 15.93
N GLY A 137 0.96 10.89 14.90
CA GLY A 137 -0.32 10.98 14.23
C GLY A 137 -0.40 9.99 13.06
N ILE A 138 -1.48 9.23 12.99
CA ILE A 138 -1.78 8.29 11.91
C ILE A 138 -2.97 8.83 11.12
N LEU A 139 -2.74 9.23 9.87
CA LEU A 139 -3.80 9.69 8.98
C LEU A 139 -4.30 8.51 8.12
N ALA A 140 -5.51 8.10 8.35
CA ALA A 140 -6.22 6.88 7.97
C ALA A 140 -5.84 5.65 8.84
N TYR A 141 -6.89 5.08 9.47
CA TYR A 141 -6.75 3.99 10.45
C TYR A 141 -7.23 2.65 9.89
N GLY A 142 -6.81 2.36 8.64
CA GLY A 142 -7.03 1.07 7.97
C GLY A 142 -5.97 0.01 8.36
N ASN A 143 -5.78 -0.99 7.50
CA ASN A 143 -4.86 -2.10 7.76
C ASN A 143 -3.42 -1.65 8.05
N VAL A 144 -2.89 -0.67 7.31
CA VAL A 144 -1.52 -0.15 7.55
C VAL A 144 -1.49 0.69 8.81
N GLY A 145 -2.43 1.62 8.99
CA GLY A 145 -2.49 2.50 10.17
C GLY A 145 -2.55 1.72 11.47
N ARG A 146 -3.34 0.65 11.55
CA ARG A 146 -3.42 -0.25 12.72
C ARG A 146 -2.08 -0.95 13.02
N ASN A 147 -1.36 -1.40 11.99
CA ASN A 147 -0.02 -1.99 12.18
C ASN A 147 1.00 -0.94 12.62
N VAL A 148 0.94 0.28 12.07
CA VAL A 148 1.77 1.41 12.52
C VAL A 148 1.50 1.73 13.99
N ALA A 149 0.23 1.78 14.41
CA ALA A 149 -0.13 2.00 15.80
C ALA A 149 0.42 0.92 16.74
N ARG A 150 0.31 -0.35 16.34
CA ARG A 150 0.84 -1.49 17.10
C ARG A 150 2.35 -1.38 17.30
N ILE A 151 3.10 -1.07 16.25
CA ILE A 151 4.56 -0.94 16.31
C ILE A 151 4.95 0.32 17.11
N ALA A 152 4.25 1.45 16.93
CA ALA A 152 4.47 2.70 17.66
C ALA A 152 4.40 2.52 19.17
N LYS A 153 3.44 1.74 19.64
CA LYS A 153 3.31 1.40 21.07
C LYS A 153 4.52 0.63 21.58
N GLY A 154 5.07 -0.28 20.78
CA GLY A 154 6.30 -0.98 21.10
C GLY A 154 7.51 -0.05 21.26
N PHE A 155 7.54 1.07 20.53
CA PHE A 155 8.52 2.14 20.69
C PHE A 155 8.22 3.09 21.87
N GLY A 156 7.11 2.89 22.59
CA GLY A 156 6.71 3.77 23.69
C GLY A 156 6.28 5.16 23.23
N MET A 157 5.70 5.26 22.01
CA MET A 157 5.16 6.53 21.49
C MET A 157 3.73 6.78 21.98
N ASP A 158 3.34 8.05 22.06
CA ASP A 158 1.96 8.48 22.21
C ASP A 158 1.27 8.48 20.85
N VAL A 159 0.28 7.60 20.65
CA VAL A 159 -0.33 7.38 19.33
C VAL A 159 -1.68 8.05 19.22
N TYR A 160 -1.83 8.84 18.17
CA TYR A 160 -3.06 9.54 17.78
C TYR A 160 -3.47 9.09 16.37
N ALA A 161 -4.76 9.08 16.07
CA ALA A 161 -5.23 8.77 14.73
C ALA A 161 -6.47 9.58 14.36
N TYR A 162 -6.61 9.84 13.06
CA TYR A 162 -7.81 10.31 12.41
C TYR A 162 -8.12 9.48 11.18
N ASP A 163 -9.39 9.12 11.01
CA ASP A 163 -9.90 8.45 9.82
C ASP A 163 -11.33 8.92 9.54
N ALA A 164 -11.63 9.27 8.30
CA ALA A 164 -12.96 9.78 7.92
C ALA A 164 -14.06 8.70 7.95
N PHE A 165 -13.67 7.41 7.92
CA PHE A 165 -14.59 6.27 7.80
C PHE A 165 -14.54 5.34 9.02
N CYS A 166 -13.44 5.30 9.74
CA CYS A 166 -13.30 4.50 10.95
C CYS A 166 -13.80 5.29 12.15
N PRO A 167 -14.81 4.82 12.90
CA PRO A 167 -15.34 5.54 14.04
C PRO A 167 -14.27 5.67 15.15
N ALA A 168 -14.30 6.79 15.88
CA ALA A 168 -13.37 7.09 16.98
C ALA A 168 -13.31 5.94 18.02
N SER A 169 -14.46 5.33 18.35
CA SER A 169 -14.53 4.21 19.29
C SER A 169 -13.72 2.99 18.85
N ALA A 170 -13.62 2.73 17.54
CA ALA A 170 -12.80 1.62 17.02
C ALA A 170 -11.29 1.95 17.08
N ILE A 171 -10.91 3.23 16.96
CA ILE A 171 -9.54 3.70 17.16
C ILE A 171 -9.16 3.57 18.64
N GLU A 172 -10.03 4.03 19.51
CA GLU A 172 -9.84 4.03 20.97
C GLU A 172 -9.81 2.61 21.56
N ALA A 173 -10.59 1.69 21.00
CA ALA A 173 -10.56 0.27 21.39
C ALA A 173 -9.17 -0.38 21.18
N ASP A 174 -8.40 0.11 20.21
CA ASP A 174 -7.01 -0.29 20.02
C ASP A 174 -6.04 0.48 20.94
N GLY A 175 -6.53 1.30 21.90
CA GLY A 175 -5.72 2.10 22.81
C GLY A 175 -4.94 3.22 22.08
N VAL A 176 -5.52 3.80 21.05
CA VAL A 176 -5.03 4.93 20.26
C VAL A 176 -5.95 6.13 20.52
N LYS A 177 -5.40 7.33 20.64
CA LYS A 177 -6.19 8.54 20.89
C LYS A 177 -6.80 9.02 19.57
N ALA A 178 -8.12 8.96 19.45
CA ALA A 178 -8.82 9.53 18.29
C ALA A 178 -8.84 11.06 18.37
N VAL A 179 -8.62 11.72 17.24
CA VAL A 179 -8.79 13.18 17.10
C VAL A 179 -9.91 13.49 16.11
N ALA A 180 -10.47 14.71 16.17
CA ALA A 180 -11.68 15.06 15.42
C ALA A 180 -11.44 15.39 13.95
N SER A 181 -10.21 15.77 13.58
CA SER A 181 -9.89 16.19 12.20
C SER A 181 -8.43 15.95 11.82
N THR A 182 -8.15 16.02 10.51
CA THR A 182 -6.78 16.08 9.99
C THR A 182 -6.00 17.26 10.55
N ALA A 183 -6.64 18.43 10.72
CA ALA A 183 -6.00 19.62 11.28
C ALA A 183 -5.57 19.39 12.74
N ASP A 184 -6.45 18.82 13.56
CA ASP A 184 -6.11 18.48 14.96
C ASP A 184 -4.95 17.48 15.03
N LEU A 185 -4.90 16.52 14.12
CA LEU A 185 -3.82 15.54 14.05
C LEU A 185 -2.47 16.22 13.80
N PHE A 186 -2.40 17.12 12.81
CA PHE A 186 -1.17 17.82 12.43
C PHE A 186 -0.74 18.82 13.51
N GLN A 187 -1.68 19.56 14.12
CA GLN A 187 -1.36 20.49 15.21
C GLN A 187 -0.87 19.78 16.48
N THR A 188 -1.37 18.56 16.74
CA THR A 188 -1.06 17.80 17.96
C THR A 188 0.24 17.00 17.86
N CYS A 189 0.56 16.46 16.67
CA CYS A 189 1.58 15.45 16.52
C CYS A 189 2.84 16.01 15.83
N GLY A 190 3.99 15.78 16.46
CA GLY A 190 5.29 16.13 15.87
C GLY A 190 5.73 15.15 14.77
N ILE A 191 5.10 13.99 14.68
CA ILE A 191 5.33 13.00 13.62
C ILE A 191 3.97 12.61 13.05
N VAL A 192 3.80 12.67 11.72
CA VAL A 192 2.56 12.22 11.06
C VAL A 192 2.91 11.22 9.96
N SER A 193 2.23 10.06 9.98
CA SER A 193 2.33 9.00 8.98
C SER A 193 1.05 8.95 8.16
N LEU A 194 1.21 8.99 6.82
CA LEU A 194 0.11 9.09 5.87
C LEU A 194 -0.23 7.71 5.29
N HIS A 195 -1.52 7.34 5.35
CA HIS A 195 -2.04 6.06 4.83
C HIS A 195 -3.35 6.24 4.05
N ILE A 196 -3.68 7.48 3.67
CA ILE A 196 -4.86 7.82 2.86
C ILE A 196 -4.69 7.41 1.40
N PRO A 197 -5.77 6.96 0.71
CA PRO A 197 -5.75 6.76 -0.73
C PRO A 197 -5.69 8.10 -1.47
N ALA A 198 -5.33 8.07 -2.76
CA ALA A 198 -5.43 9.23 -3.65
C ALA A 198 -6.81 9.25 -4.30
N THR A 199 -7.70 10.08 -3.79
CA THR A 199 -9.05 10.36 -4.33
C THR A 199 -9.15 11.82 -4.77
N ALA A 200 -10.28 12.24 -5.33
CA ALA A 200 -10.50 13.64 -5.67
C ALA A 200 -10.37 14.56 -4.46
N GLU A 201 -10.80 14.10 -3.27
CA GLU A 201 -10.79 14.85 -2.02
C GLU A 201 -9.42 14.86 -1.34
N THR A 202 -8.61 13.82 -1.53
CA THR A 202 -7.32 13.67 -0.84
C THR A 202 -6.12 14.12 -1.67
N LYS A 203 -6.25 14.28 -2.98
CA LYS A 203 -5.20 14.82 -3.84
C LYS A 203 -4.83 16.24 -3.41
N GLY A 204 -3.53 16.47 -3.12
CA GLY A 204 -3.01 17.76 -2.67
C GLY A 204 -3.53 18.22 -1.31
N SER A 205 -4.24 17.37 -0.55
CA SER A 205 -4.81 17.74 0.75
C SER A 205 -3.74 17.97 1.82
N ILE A 206 -2.57 17.35 1.68
CA ILE A 206 -1.44 17.58 2.57
C ILE A 206 -0.62 18.73 1.99
N ASN A 207 -1.08 19.93 2.26
CA ASN A 207 -0.56 21.18 1.72
C ASN A 207 0.34 21.92 2.72
N PHE A 208 0.90 23.06 2.27
CA PHE A 208 1.77 23.90 3.10
C PHE A 208 1.08 24.33 4.40
N ASP A 209 -0.13 24.88 4.32
CA ASP A 209 -0.82 25.44 5.48
C ASP A 209 -1.05 24.36 6.56
N LEU A 210 -1.45 23.16 6.14
CA LEU A 210 -1.62 22.03 7.07
C LEU A 210 -0.29 21.61 7.70
N MET A 211 0.76 21.39 6.92
CA MET A 211 2.08 20.98 7.43
C MET A 211 2.70 22.06 8.32
N HIS A 212 2.46 23.35 8.02
CA HIS A 212 3.02 24.47 8.78
C HIS A 212 2.47 24.56 10.20
N THR A 213 1.27 23.99 10.45
CA THR A 213 0.68 23.93 11.82
C THR A 213 1.39 22.95 12.75
N MET A 214 2.22 22.06 12.22
CA MET A 214 2.89 21.03 13.01
C MET A 214 3.89 21.62 14.02
N PRO A 215 4.07 20.96 15.18
CA PRO A 215 5.07 21.35 16.17
C PRO A 215 6.49 21.46 15.59
N LYS A 216 7.36 22.18 16.30
CA LYS A 216 8.78 22.29 15.92
C LYS A 216 9.45 20.92 15.87
N GLY A 217 10.31 20.69 14.86
CA GLY A 217 11.00 19.42 14.63
C GLY A 217 10.11 18.37 13.99
N ALA A 218 9.07 18.80 13.25
CA ALA A 218 8.08 17.93 12.66
C ALA A 218 8.66 17.00 11.58
N ILE A 219 8.04 15.81 11.49
CA ILE A 219 8.36 14.79 10.49
C ILE A 219 7.06 14.31 9.84
N VAL A 220 7.00 14.34 8.52
CA VAL A 220 5.93 13.67 7.76
C VAL A 220 6.51 12.45 7.06
N VAL A 221 5.84 11.29 7.20
CA VAL A 221 6.19 10.04 6.52
C VAL A 221 5.08 9.68 5.55
N ASN A 222 5.43 9.52 4.27
CA ASN A 222 4.47 9.14 3.24
C ASN A 222 4.83 7.79 2.59
N THR A 223 4.08 6.76 2.92
CA THR A 223 4.10 5.44 2.26
C THR A 223 2.78 5.15 1.54
N ALA A 224 1.94 6.16 1.37
CA ALA A 224 0.62 6.05 0.76
C ALA A 224 0.63 6.28 -0.75
N ARG A 225 0.50 7.54 -1.16
CA ARG A 225 0.49 7.99 -2.57
C ARG A 225 1.18 9.35 -2.66
N LYS A 226 1.92 9.62 -3.75
CA LYS A 226 2.55 10.93 -3.98
C LYS A 226 1.52 12.03 -4.19
N GLU A 227 0.41 11.69 -4.82
CA GLU A 227 -0.66 12.59 -5.21
C GLU A 227 -1.38 13.25 -4.01
N VAL A 228 -1.27 12.68 -2.80
CA VAL A 228 -1.89 13.29 -1.61
C VAL A 228 -1.12 14.52 -1.12
N ILE A 229 0.15 14.67 -1.53
CA ILE A 229 0.99 15.82 -1.20
C ILE A 229 0.80 16.92 -2.23
N ASP A 230 0.58 18.16 -1.78
CA ASP A 230 0.86 19.36 -2.56
C ASP A 230 2.38 19.55 -2.63
N GLU A 231 2.98 19.19 -3.75
CA GLU A 231 4.44 19.21 -3.90
C GLU A 231 5.03 20.64 -3.84
N ALA A 232 4.31 21.66 -4.34
CA ALA A 232 4.73 23.04 -4.22
C ALA A 232 4.72 23.50 -2.77
N GLY A 233 3.66 23.13 -2.02
CA GLY A 233 3.58 23.33 -0.59
C GLY A 233 4.65 22.60 0.20
N LEU A 234 5.02 21.39 -0.21
CA LEU A 234 6.13 20.64 0.40
C LEU A 234 7.47 21.34 0.20
N VAL A 235 7.78 21.78 -1.01
CA VAL A 235 9.02 22.54 -1.31
C VAL A 235 9.08 23.80 -0.45
N ARG A 236 7.99 24.57 -0.41
CA ARG A 236 7.89 25.76 0.44
C ARG A 236 8.09 25.42 1.92
N MET A 237 7.50 24.34 2.40
CA MET A 237 7.68 23.87 3.78
C MET A 237 9.14 23.54 4.11
N MET A 238 9.86 22.91 3.18
CA MET A 238 11.29 22.62 3.33
C MET A 238 12.16 23.88 3.32
N GLU A 239 11.72 24.93 2.65
CA GLU A 239 12.41 26.24 2.64
C GLU A 239 12.18 27.03 3.93
N GLU A 240 10.92 27.16 4.37
CA GLU A 240 10.53 28.01 5.50
C GLU A 240 10.75 27.34 6.87
N ARG A 241 10.74 25.99 6.94
CA ARG A 241 10.90 25.21 8.18
C ARG A 241 12.17 24.37 8.14
N PRO A 242 13.34 24.92 8.54
CA PRO A 242 14.62 24.17 8.54
C PRO A 242 14.66 23.01 9.53
N ASP A 243 13.71 22.94 10.43
CA ASP A 243 13.50 21.87 11.41
C ASP A 243 12.61 20.73 10.90
N PHE A 244 11.94 20.91 9.74
CA PHE A 244 11.00 19.95 9.16
C PHE A 244 11.73 18.86 8.37
N LYS A 245 11.26 17.61 8.46
CA LYS A 245 11.74 16.47 7.67
C LYS A 245 10.60 15.80 6.91
N TYR A 246 10.89 15.37 5.67
CA TYR A 246 9.98 14.58 4.84
C TYR A 246 10.62 13.26 4.44
N LEU A 247 9.96 12.14 4.78
CA LEU A 247 10.44 10.78 4.53
C LEU A 247 9.40 10.03 3.69
N THR A 248 9.84 9.34 2.63
CA THR A 248 8.89 8.66 1.75
C THR A 248 9.48 7.43 1.07
N ASP A 249 8.63 6.49 0.67
CA ASP A 249 8.98 5.40 -0.24
C ASP A 249 8.46 5.63 -1.68
N ILE A 250 7.92 6.83 -1.93
CA ILE A 250 7.34 7.20 -3.21
C ILE A 250 7.95 8.53 -3.65
N MET A 251 8.83 8.50 -4.66
CA MET A 251 9.48 9.70 -5.16
C MET A 251 8.45 10.73 -5.62
N PRO A 252 8.43 11.96 -5.05
CA PRO A 252 7.70 13.09 -5.62
C PRO A 252 8.35 13.56 -6.92
N ALA A 253 7.65 14.36 -7.74
CA ALA A 253 8.21 14.95 -8.94
C ALA A 253 9.39 15.91 -8.61
N ALA A 254 9.30 16.59 -7.46
CA ALA A 254 10.35 17.47 -6.93
C ALA A 254 11.57 16.72 -6.34
N HIS A 255 11.67 15.37 -6.49
CA HIS A 255 12.70 14.54 -5.85
C HIS A 255 14.12 15.07 -6.04
N ALA A 256 14.51 15.42 -7.28
CA ALA A 256 15.87 15.90 -7.58
C ALA A 256 16.21 17.16 -6.79
N GLN A 257 15.30 18.14 -6.79
CA GLN A 257 15.45 19.40 -6.03
C GLN A 257 15.53 19.14 -4.51
N LEU A 258 14.66 18.26 -4.00
CA LEU A 258 14.62 17.95 -2.56
C LEU A 258 15.87 17.21 -2.11
N ALA A 259 16.36 16.28 -2.89
CA ALA A 259 17.56 15.49 -2.58
C ALA A 259 18.83 16.36 -2.61
N GLU A 260 18.93 17.29 -3.57
CA GLU A 260 20.07 18.20 -3.69
C GLU A 260 20.11 19.22 -2.55
N LYS A 261 18.98 19.95 -2.34
CA LYS A 261 18.94 21.08 -1.40
C LYS A 261 18.76 20.66 0.06
N TYR A 262 18.12 19.52 0.33
CA TYR A 262 17.67 19.14 1.67
C TYR A 262 18.08 17.74 2.08
N ALA A 263 19.23 17.23 1.61
CA ALA A 263 19.74 15.88 1.87
C ALA A 263 19.74 15.46 3.36
N GLY A 264 19.92 16.41 4.29
CA GLY A 264 19.84 16.15 5.75
C GLY A 264 18.44 16.14 6.34
N ARG A 265 17.38 16.39 5.53
CA ARG A 265 15.99 16.53 5.99
C ARG A 265 14.98 15.82 5.09
N TYR A 266 15.41 15.36 3.94
CA TYR A 266 14.62 14.63 2.95
C TYR A 266 15.21 13.24 2.71
N PHE A 267 14.33 12.24 2.64
CA PHE A 267 14.69 10.89 2.23
C PHE A 267 13.59 10.28 1.37
N SER A 268 13.99 9.64 0.28
CA SER A 268 13.12 8.76 -0.50
C SER A 268 13.84 7.47 -0.82
N THR A 269 13.13 6.34 -0.74
CA THR A 269 13.66 5.09 -1.31
C THR A 269 13.75 5.21 -2.85
N PRO A 270 14.66 4.47 -3.51
CA PRO A 270 14.86 4.57 -4.96
C PRO A 270 13.66 4.11 -5.79
N LYS A 271 12.72 3.40 -5.18
CA LYS A 271 11.44 2.96 -5.75
C LYS A 271 10.49 2.67 -4.60
N LYS A 272 9.19 2.48 -4.89
CA LYS A 272 8.21 2.07 -3.89
C LYS A 272 8.59 0.73 -3.28
N MET A 273 8.81 0.70 -1.96
CA MET A 273 9.36 -0.44 -1.23
C MET A 273 8.46 -0.97 -0.11
N GLY A 274 7.40 -0.26 0.27
CA GLY A 274 6.58 -0.64 1.42
C GLY A 274 6.08 -2.08 1.42
N ALA A 275 5.76 -2.64 0.26
CA ALA A 275 5.30 -4.02 0.10
C ALA A 275 6.38 -5.00 -0.40
N GLN A 276 7.65 -4.59 -0.46
CA GLN A 276 8.73 -5.39 -1.06
C GLN A 276 9.40 -6.29 -0.02
N THR A 277 8.61 -7.15 0.64
CA THR A 277 9.11 -8.23 1.51
C THR A 277 8.68 -9.59 0.96
N SER A 278 9.45 -10.62 1.30
CA SER A 278 9.12 -12.01 0.94
C SER A 278 7.76 -12.41 1.50
N GLU A 279 7.51 -12.10 2.75
CA GLU A 279 6.28 -12.42 3.50
C GLU A 279 5.05 -11.75 2.87
N ALA A 280 5.14 -10.45 2.53
CA ALA A 280 4.04 -9.74 1.89
C ALA A 280 3.67 -10.35 0.53
N ASN A 281 4.68 -10.73 -0.27
CA ASN A 281 4.47 -11.37 -1.56
C ASN A 281 3.88 -12.78 -1.43
N ILE A 282 4.38 -13.59 -0.48
CA ILE A 282 3.88 -14.95 -0.19
C ILE A 282 2.42 -14.86 0.27
N ASN A 283 2.14 -14.04 1.27
CA ASN A 283 0.81 -13.89 1.84
C ASN A 283 -0.21 -13.41 0.80
N ALA A 284 0.16 -12.44 -0.03
CA ALA A 284 -0.73 -11.92 -1.08
C ALA A 284 -1.06 -12.99 -2.13
N GLY A 285 -0.10 -13.80 -2.56
CA GLY A 285 -0.31 -14.89 -3.51
C GLY A 285 -1.24 -15.98 -2.96
N ILE A 286 -0.99 -16.44 -1.73
CA ILE A 286 -1.81 -17.45 -1.07
C ILE A 286 -3.23 -16.91 -0.80
N ALA A 287 -3.36 -15.66 -0.37
CA ALA A 287 -4.66 -15.03 -0.18
C ALA A 287 -5.44 -14.92 -1.49
N ALA A 288 -4.78 -14.62 -2.61
CA ALA A 288 -5.42 -14.59 -3.92
C ALA A 288 -5.97 -15.98 -4.32
N ALA A 289 -5.18 -17.03 -4.12
CA ALA A 289 -5.63 -18.41 -4.38
C ALA A 289 -6.86 -18.78 -3.53
N ARG A 290 -6.83 -18.47 -2.22
CA ARG A 290 -7.96 -18.74 -1.31
C ARG A 290 -9.22 -17.98 -1.72
N GLN A 291 -9.10 -16.72 -2.13
CA GLN A 291 -10.24 -15.92 -2.60
C GLN A 291 -10.84 -16.49 -3.88
N ILE A 292 -10.03 -16.97 -4.83
CA ILE A 292 -10.51 -17.63 -6.05
C ILE A 292 -11.26 -18.89 -5.73
N VAL A 293 -10.69 -19.76 -4.89
CA VAL A 293 -11.35 -21.02 -4.46
C VAL A 293 -12.69 -20.72 -3.79
N ASP A 294 -12.71 -19.80 -2.83
CA ASP A 294 -13.94 -19.43 -2.11
C ASP A 294 -14.99 -18.78 -3.01
N PHE A 295 -14.56 -17.99 -4.00
CA PHE A 295 -15.47 -17.45 -5.03
C PHE A 295 -16.06 -18.55 -5.91
N LEU A 296 -15.25 -19.48 -6.40
CA LEU A 296 -15.70 -20.56 -7.29
C LEU A 296 -16.60 -21.58 -6.59
N GLU A 297 -16.36 -21.87 -5.32
CA GLU A 297 -17.14 -22.85 -4.53
C GLU A 297 -18.38 -22.22 -3.86
N ASN A 298 -18.25 -21.02 -3.31
CA ASN A 298 -19.25 -20.41 -2.43
C ASN A 298 -19.84 -19.10 -2.97
N GLY A 299 -19.33 -18.56 -4.10
CA GLY A 299 -19.75 -17.27 -4.63
C GLY A 299 -19.35 -16.07 -3.75
N ASN A 300 -18.32 -16.21 -2.91
CA ASN A 300 -17.91 -15.16 -1.99
C ASN A 300 -17.21 -14.01 -2.75
N GLU A 301 -17.84 -12.82 -2.73
CA GLU A 301 -17.36 -11.59 -3.38
C GLU A 301 -16.86 -10.53 -2.37
N LYS A 302 -16.51 -10.91 -1.15
CA LYS A 302 -16.15 -9.97 -0.06
C LYS A 302 -15.11 -8.91 -0.46
N PHE A 303 -14.18 -9.26 -1.32
CA PHE A 303 -13.08 -8.39 -1.75
C PHE A 303 -13.24 -7.83 -3.17
N ARG A 304 -14.45 -7.92 -3.74
CA ARG A 304 -14.77 -7.40 -5.07
C ARG A 304 -14.59 -5.88 -5.12
N VAL A 305 -13.87 -5.41 -6.14
CA VAL A 305 -13.53 -3.99 -6.34
C VAL A 305 -14.24 -3.37 -7.55
N ASN A 306 -14.78 -4.16 -8.46
CA ASN A 306 -15.64 -3.71 -9.54
C ASN A 306 -17.12 -3.99 -9.20
N LYS A 307 -18.00 -3.01 -9.50
CA LYS A 307 -19.45 -3.11 -9.29
C LYS A 307 -20.21 -2.77 -10.57
#